data_6a2d8b5aa2c3a20488daaf44ae605639
#
_entry.id   6a2d8b5aa2c3a20488daaf44ae605639
#
_cell.length_a   1.000
_cell.length_b   1.000
_cell.length_c   1.000
_cell.angle_alpha   90.00
_cell.angle_beta   90.00
_cell.angle_gamma   90.00
#
_symmetry.space_group_name_H-M   'P 1'
#
loop_
_entity.id
_entity.type
_entity.pdbx_description
1 polymer ?
#
loop_
_entity_poly.entity_id
_entity_poly.type
_entity_poly.pdbx_seq_one_letter_code
_entity_poly.pdbx_strand_id
1 'polypeptide(L)'
;MIDTTIFQDKTAVYYTLGCKLNFSETSTIGKTLKEAGIRTARKGEKADICVINTCSVTEVADKKCRQAIHRLVKQHPGAYVVVTGCYAQLKPDQVANIEGVDVVLGAEQKGELMNYLGNLEKHPQGEAITTAAKDIRSFSPSCSRGDRTRYFLKVQDGCDYFCSYCTIPFARGRSRNGRIEEIVEQARQAAAEGGKEIVITGVNIGDFGKTTGESFFDLVKALDQVAGIERYRISSIEPNLLTDEIIEYVSRSRAFMPHFHIPLQSGSDDVLKLMRRRYDTALFASKIRKIKEIMPDAFIGVDVIVGTRGETEEYFEDAYHFIEGLDVTQLHVFTYSERPGTQALKIEYVVSPEEKHRRSQRLLVLSDEKTKAFYTSHIGREAWVLMEKSKVGTPMHGFTDNYIRVEMDHDDQLDNQLIRVRMGGFNEEGTALKGVLV
;
A
#
# COMPACT_ATOMS: atom_id res chain seq x y z
N MET A 1 -17.74 -7.48 28.71
CA MET A 1 -18.45 -7.54 27.41
C MET A 1 -19.00 -6.17 27.13
N ILE A 2 -18.74 -5.62 25.94
CA ILE A 2 -19.33 -4.33 25.52
C ILE A 2 -20.81 -4.60 25.24
N ASP A 3 -21.69 -3.76 25.77
CA ASP A 3 -23.10 -3.79 25.42
C ASP A 3 -23.25 -3.29 23.98
N THR A 4 -23.44 -4.21 23.04
CA THR A 4 -23.60 -3.89 21.62
C THR A 4 -24.99 -3.40 21.26
N THR A 5 -25.95 -3.44 22.18
CA THR A 5 -27.34 -3.01 21.92
C THR A 5 -27.43 -1.51 21.61
N ILE A 6 -26.53 -0.69 22.15
CA ILE A 6 -26.43 0.75 21.89
C ILE A 6 -26.04 1.07 20.44
N PHE A 7 -25.44 0.10 19.70
CA PHE A 7 -24.99 0.28 18.33
C PHE A 7 -26.01 -0.16 17.28
N GLN A 8 -27.13 -0.75 17.70
CA GLN A 8 -28.18 -1.16 16.77
C GLN A 8 -28.72 0.07 16.03
N ASP A 9 -28.89 -0.06 14.72
CA ASP A 9 -29.33 0.98 13.79
C ASP A 9 -28.35 2.18 13.62
N LYS A 10 -27.18 2.16 14.25
CA LYS A 10 -26.16 3.15 14.01
C LYS A 10 -25.49 3.00 12.66
N THR A 11 -24.96 4.12 12.19
CA THR A 11 -24.30 4.20 10.88
C THR A 11 -22.88 4.72 11.01
N ALA A 12 -21.97 4.17 10.20
CA ALA A 12 -20.59 4.62 10.14
C ALA A 12 -20.17 5.02 8.73
N VAL A 13 -19.31 6.02 8.63
CA VAL A 13 -18.59 6.40 7.42
C VAL A 13 -17.10 6.22 7.63
N TYR A 14 -16.43 5.75 6.58
CA TYR A 14 -14.99 5.47 6.61
C TYR A 14 -14.27 6.36 5.62
N TYR A 15 -13.16 6.94 6.05
CA TYR A 15 -12.28 7.69 5.16
C TYR A 15 -10.83 7.26 5.35
N THR A 16 -10.21 6.75 4.29
CA THR A 16 -8.85 6.23 4.35
C THR A 16 -7.92 7.08 3.48
N LEU A 17 -6.84 7.51 4.08
CA LEU A 17 -5.71 8.17 3.43
C LEU A 17 -4.47 7.26 3.52
N GLY A 18 -3.65 7.26 2.48
CA GLY A 18 -2.36 6.62 2.49
C GLY A 18 -2.27 5.33 1.68
N CYS A 19 -1.70 4.28 2.28
CA CYS A 19 -1.25 3.08 1.59
C CYS A 19 -2.26 1.91 1.65
N LYS A 20 -1.94 0.84 0.92
CA LYS A 20 -2.71 -0.42 0.90
C LYS A 20 -2.94 -0.97 2.32
N LEU A 21 -1.97 -0.77 3.22
CA LEU A 21 -2.05 -1.19 4.61
C LEU A 21 -3.17 -0.47 5.37
N ASN A 22 -3.27 0.86 5.22
CA ASN A 22 -4.36 1.64 5.81
C ASN A 22 -5.72 1.20 5.26
N PHE A 23 -5.82 0.89 3.96
CA PHE A 23 -7.06 0.38 3.36
C PHE A 23 -7.47 -0.98 3.94
N SER A 24 -6.53 -1.91 4.07
CA SER A 24 -6.76 -3.21 4.69
C SER A 24 -7.28 -3.06 6.14
N GLU A 25 -6.63 -2.20 6.93
CA GLU A 25 -7.01 -1.93 8.31
C GLU A 25 -8.41 -1.31 8.42
N THR A 26 -8.72 -0.30 7.58
CA THR A 26 -10.05 0.33 7.58
C THR A 26 -11.16 -0.64 7.17
N SER A 27 -10.91 -1.50 6.19
CA SER A 27 -11.86 -2.52 5.77
C SER A 27 -12.18 -3.51 6.91
N THR A 28 -11.15 -3.92 7.66
CA THR A 28 -11.33 -4.79 8.85
C THR A 28 -12.11 -4.07 9.95
N ILE A 29 -11.79 -2.80 10.25
CA ILE A 29 -12.56 -1.98 11.18
C ILE A 29 -14.04 -1.94 10.75
N GLY A 30 -14.31 -1.68 9.46
CA GLY A 30 -15.67 -1.65 8.93
C GLY A 30 -16.41 -2.97 9.11
N LYS A 31 -15.72 -4.11 8.96
CA LYS A 31 -16.31 -5.45 9.21
C LYS A 31 -16.64 -5.63 10.69
N THR A 32 -15.73 -5.30 11.60
CA THR A 32 -15.95 -5.37 13.05
C THR A 32 -17.14 -4.52 13.47
N LEU A 33 -17.26 -3.29 12.97
CA LEU A 33 -18.40 -2.42 13.25
C LEU A 33 -19.73 -3.02 12.70
N LYS A 34 -19.69 -3.61 11.52
CA LYS A 34 -20.88 -4.27 10.92
C LYS A 34 -21.32 -5.49 11.75
N GLU A 35 -20.37 -6.30 12.23
CA GLU A 35 -20.65 -7.43 13.11
C GLU A 35 -21.26 -7.00 14.45
N ALA A 36 -20.94 -5.78 14.91
CA ALA A 36 -21.55 -5.15 16.10
C ALA A 36 -22.91 -4.48 15.82
N GLY A 37 -23.45 -4.56 14.59
CA GLY A 37 -24.75 -3.99 14.22
C GLY A 37 -24.70 -2.59 13.60
N ILE A 38 -23.50 -2.02 13.41
CA ILE A 38 -23.31 -0.69 12.81
C ILE A 38 -23.18 -0.84 11.30
N ARG A 39 -24.14 -0.33 10.55
CA ARG A 39 -24.08 -0.39 9.07
C ARG A 39 -23.28 0.77 8.48
N THR A 40 -22.78 0.58 7.27
CA THR A 40 -22.19 1.68 6.51
C THR A 40 -23.27 2.67 6.07
N ALA A 41 -23.03 3.97 6.29
CA ALA A 41 -23.90 5.04 5.85
C ALA A 41 -24.02 5.08 4.31
N ARG A 42 -25.24 5.32 3.80
CA ARG A 42 -25.48 5.48 2.38
C ARG A 42 -24.96 6.82 1.88
N LYS A 43 -24.76 6.93 0.57
CA LYS A 43 -24.33 8.21 -0.02
C LYS A 43 -25.33 9.32 0.29
N GLY A 44 -24.85 10.39 0.94
CA GLY A 44 -25.66 11.54 1.36
C GLY A 44 -26.35 11.39 2.74
N GLU A 45 -26.25 10.23 3.36
CA GLU A 45 -26.76 9.99 4.72
C GLU A 45 -25.78 10.56 5.76
N LYS A 46 -26.30 11.13 6.84
CA LYS A 46 -25.49 11.52 7.99
C LYS A 46 -25.15 10.28 8.80
N ALA A 47 -23.86 10.14 9.12
CA ALA A 47 -23.39 9.01 9.93
C ALA A 47 -23.37 9.36 11.41
N ASP A 48 -23.55 8.35 12.27
CA ASP A 48 -23.37 8.46 13.72
C ASP A 48 -21.89 8.37 14.11
N ILE A 49 -21.08 7.67 13.30
CA ILE A 49 -19.65 7.44 13.55
C ILE A 49 -18.85 7.80 12.30
N CYS A 50 -17.77 8.55 12.47
CA CYS A 50 -16.78 8.81 11.42
C CYS A 50 -15.45 8.13 11.81
N VAL A 51 -14.95 7.20 10.99
CA VAL A 51 -13.62 6.58 11.18
C VAL A 51 -12.68 7.09 10.11
N ILE A 52 -11.59 7.74 10.53
CA ILE A 52 -10.61 8.36 9.62
C ILE A 52 -9.25 7.71 9.85
N ASN A 53 -8.75 6.97 8.87
CA ASN A 53 -7.41 6.37 8.90
C ASN A 53 -6.44 7.25 8.12
N THR A 54 -5.41 7.75 8.81
CA THR A 54 -4.55 8.84 8.36
C THR A 54 -3.15 8.38 7.92
N CYS A 55 -2.54 9.18 7.07
CA CYS A 55 -1.18 8.99 6.54
C CYS A 55 -0.27 10.15 6.99
N SER A 56 1.05 9.89 7.12
CA SER A 56 2.04 10.90 7.52
C SER A 56 3.41 10.71 6.84
N VAL A 57 3.42 10.17 5.63
CA VAL A 57 4.70 9.98 4.91
C VAL A 57 5.28 11.29 4.36
N THR A 58 4.45 12.32 4.15
CA THR A 58 4.84 13.65 3.71
C THR A 58 4.06 14.74 4.45
N GLU A 59 4.56 15.98 4.44
CA GLU A 59 3.83 17.11 5.00
C GLU A 59 2.51 17.39 4.26
N VAL A 60 2.52 17.18 2.95
CA VAL A 60 1.30 17.28 2.12
C VAL A 60 0.25 16.25 2.57
N ALA A 61 0.68 15.05 2.95
CA ALA A 61 -0.22 14.02 3.48
C ALA A 61 -0.83 14.47 4.83
N ASP A 62 -0.04 15.04 5.73
CA ASP A 62 -0.54 15.60 7.00
C ASP A 62 -1.60 16.69 6.76
N LYS A 63 -1.34 17.61 5.81
CA LYS A 63 -2.30 18.66 5.42
C LYS A 63 -3.60 18.07 4.87
N LYS A 64 -3.52 17.08 3.99
CA LYS A 64 -4.69 16.38 3.44
C LYS A 64 -5.49 15.67 4.55
N CYS A 65 -4.81 15.09 5.55
CA CYS A 65 -5.47 14.47 6.70
C CYS A 65 -6.28 15.49 7.49
N ARG A 66 -5.70 16.65 7.86
CA ARG A 66 -6.43 17.72 8.55
C ARG A 66 -7.65 18.19 7.76
N GLN A 67 -7.47 18.44 6.46
CA GLN A 67 -8.59 18.83 5.57
C GLN A 67 -9.71 17.78 5.53
N ALA A 68 -9.36 16.50 5.49
CA ALA A 68 -10.33 15.42 5.50
C ALA A 68 -11.10 15.33 6.81
N ILE A 69 -10.42 15.51 7.96
CA ILE A 69 -11.05 15.53 9.28
C ILE A 69 -12.08 16.68 9.35
N HIS A 70 -11.67 17.91 9.06
CA HIS A 70 -12.58 19.06 9.08
C HIS A 70 -13.78 18.89 8.15
N ARG A 71 -13.54 18.35 6.95
CA ARG A 71 -14.63 18.09 5.99
C ARG A 71 -15.64 17.08 6.54
N LEU A 72 -15.19 15.97 7.12
CA LEU A 72 -16.07 14.92 7.63
C LEU A 72 -16.84 15.38 8.87
N VAL A 73 -16.20 16.11 9.79
CA VAL A 73 -16.89 16.73 10.92
C VAL A 73 -18.02 17.66 10.44
N LYS A 74 -17.76 18.47 9.41
CA LYS A 74 -18.78 19.35 8.82
C LYS A 74 -19.89 18.60 8.09
N GLN A 75 -19.57 17.49 7.42
CA GLN A 75 -20.55 16.69 6.67
C GLN A 75 -21.46 15.86 7.60
N HIS A 76 -20.95 15.44 8.74
CA HIS A 76 -21.64 14.58 9.71
C HIS A 76 -21.68 15.25 11.10
N PRO A 77 -22.43 16.37 11.24
CA PRO A 77 -22.52 17.10 12.51
C PRO A 77 -23.13 16.22 13.59
N GLY A 78 -22.48 16.15 14.75
CA GLY A 78 -22.91 15.30 15.86
C GLY A 78 -22.39 13.86 15.80
N ALA A 79 -21.72 13.44 14.73
CA ALA A 79 -21.10 12.12 14.66
C ALA A 79 -19.95 11.99 15.67
N TYR A 80 -19.78 10.78 16.22
CA TYR A 80 -18.61 10.43 17.01
C TYR A 80 -17.41 10.20 16.07
N VAL A 81 -16.35 10.99 16.22
CA VAL A 81 -15.23 11.03 15.27
C VAL A 81 -14.01 10.35 15.84
N VAL A 82 -13.63 9.24 15.22
CA VAL A 82 -12.45 8.43 15.53
C VAL A 82 -11.38 8.70 14.49
N VAL A 83 -10.19 9.12 14.91
CA VAL A 83 -9.04 9.30 14.02
C VAL A 83 -7.94 8.33 14.40
N THR A 84 -7.41 7.61 13.43
CA THR A 84 -6.30 6.64 13.61
C THR A 84 -5.28 6.75 12.46
N GLY A 85 -4.27 5.89 12.47
CA GLY A 85 -3.24 5.81 11.43
C GLY A 85 -1.95 6.54 11.78
N CYS A 86 -1.07 6.70 10.77
CA CYS A 86 0.29 7.18 11.02
C CYS A 86 0.35 8.63 11.52
N TYR A 87 -0.50 9.52 11.01
CA TYR A 87 -0.56 10.91 11.48
C TYR A 87 -1.09 11.00 12.90
N ALA A 88 -2.15 10.25 13.21
CA ALA A 88 -2.70 10.13 14.56
C ALA A 88 -1.65 9.63 15.58
N GLN A 89 -0.86 8.63 15.22
CA GLN A 89 0.20 8.10 16.07
C GLN A 89 1.36 9.07 16.28
N LEU A 90 1.77 9.81 15.24
CA LEU A 90 2.93 10.72 15.31
C LEU A 90 2.61 12.05 15.96
N LYS A 91 1.37 12.51 15.88
CA LYS A 91 0.93 13.83 16.38
C LYS A 91 -0.44 13.74 17.07
N PRO A 92 -0.57 12.86 18.10
CA PRO A 92 -1.86 12.55 18.71
C PRO A 92 -2.54 13.77 19.29
N ASP A 93 -1.82 14.63 20.05
CA ASP A 93 -2.37 15.83 20.67
C ASP A 93 -2.81 16.86 19.62
N GLN A 94 -2.04 17.01 18.53
CA GLN A 94 -2.44 17.91 17.46
C GLN A 94 -3.75 17.47 16.80
N VAL A 95 -3.95 16.17 16.64
CA VAL A 95 -5.17 15.61 16.05
C VAL A 95 -6.33 15.69 17.02
N ALA A 96 -6.12 15.40 18.32
CA ALA A 96 -7.13 15.49 19.37
C ALA A 96 -7.65 16.92 19.57
N ASN A 97 -6.80 17.93 19.32
CA ASN A 97 -7.19 19.34 19.39
C ASN A 97 -7.95 19.86 18.15
N ILE A 98 -8.18 19.01 17.11
CA ILE A 98 -9.02 19.39 15.99
C ILE A 98 -10.48 19.36 16.45
N GLU A 99 -11.17 20.49 16.30
CA GLU A 99 -12.58 20.62 16.70
C GLU A 99 -13.45 19.51 16.07
N GLY A 100 -14.22 18.85 16.90
CA GLY A 100 -15.14 17.78 16.51
C GLY A 100 -14.53 16.38 16.51
N VAL A 101 -13.22 16.20 16.76
CA VAL A 101 -12.60 14.89 17.02
C VAL A 101 -12.94 14.48 18.45
N ASP A 102 -13.36 13.22 18.64
CA ASP A 102 -13.69 12.67 19.96
C ASP A 102 -12.58 11.75 20.48
N VAL A 103 -12.00 10.90 19.62
CA VAL A 103 -10.92 10.01 20.04
C VAL A 103 -9.87 9.83 18.95
N VAL A 104 -8.62 9.81 19.38
CA VAL A 104 -7.46 9.54 18.52
C VAL A 104 -6.83 8.22 18.99
N LEU A 105 -6.84 7.21 18.10
CA LEU A 105 -6.32 5.88 18.41
C LEU A 105 -4.98 5.65 17.74
N GLY A 106 -4.01 5.21 18.53
CA GLY A 106 -2.69 4.82 18.06
C GLY A 106 -2.68 3.52 17.25
N ALA A 107 -1.49 3.15 16.81
CA ALA A 107 -1.28 1.97 15.97
C ALA A 107 -1.66 0.65 16.66
N GLU A 108 -1.56 0.57 17.97
CA GLU A 108 -1.94 -0.60 18.76
C GLU A 108 -3.44 -0.65 19.05
N GLN A 109 -4.02 0.50 19.44
CA GLN A 109 -5.42 0.62 19.85
C GLN A 109 -6.43 0.44 18.71
N LYS A 110 -6.05 0.75 17.48
CA LYS A 110 -6.97 0.70 16.32
C LYS A 110 -7.56 -0.68 16.06
N GLY A 111 -6.86 -1.76 16.42
CA GLY A 111 -7.36 -3.14 16.30
C GLY A 111 -8.52 -3.46 17.23
N GLU A 112 -8.65 -2.68 18.32
CA GLU A 112 -9.66 -2.83 19.35
C GLU A 112 -10.59 -1.60 19.42
N LEU A 113 -10.85 -0.95 18.28
CA LEU A 113 -11.60 0.29 18.17
C LEU A 113 -12.93 0.25 18.94
N MET A 114 -13.63 -0.90 18.96
CA MET A 114 -14.88 -1.07 19.69
C MET A 114 -14.78 -0.71 21.18
N ASN A 115 -13.63 -0.95 21.81
CA ASN A 115 -13.40 -0.67 23.23
C ASN A 115 -13.40 0.84 23.54
N TYR A 116 -13.29 1.68 22.51
CA TYR A 116 -13.13 3.14 22.64
C TYR A 116 -14.34 3.93 22.11
N LEU A 117 -15.41 3.27 21.69
CA LEU A 117 -16.60 3.94 21.19
C LEU A 117 -17.51 4.43 22.33
N GLY A 118 -17.41 3.86 23.54
CA GLY A 118 -18.27 4.21 24.68
C GLY A 118 -19.76 4.21 24.30
N ASN A 119 -20.49 5.23 24.75
CA ASN A 119 -21.91 5.47 24.41
C ASN A 119 -22.07 6.37 23.17
N LEU A 120 -21.00 6.64 22.43
CA LEU A 120 -20.95 7.64 21.33
C LEU A 120 -21.25 9.08 21.80
N GLU A 121 -20.96 9.38 23.07
CA GLU A 121 -21.11 10.73 23.60
C GLU A 121 -19.99 11.63 23.09
N LYS A 122 -20.37 12.82 22.63
CA LYS A 122 -19.40 13.81 22.14
C LYS A 122 -18.58 14.37 23.29
N HIS A 123 -17.27 14.46 23.09
CA HIS A 123 -16.36 15.08 24.04
C HIS A 123 -16.11 16.56 23.66
N PRO A 124 -15.98 17.46 24.67
CA PRO A 124 -15.62 18.87 24.42
C PRO A 124 -14.26 19.03 23.75
N GLN A 125 -13.34 18.06 24.03
CA GLN A 125 -12.00 17.96 23.45
C GLN A 125 -11.71 16.49 23.20
N GLY A 126 -11.05 16.19 22.09
CA GLY A 126 -10.67 14.83 21.75
C GLY A 126 -9.66 14.23 22.73
N GLU A 127 -9.80 12.94 23.00
CA GLU A 127 -8.88 12.17 23.81
C GLU A 127 -7.89 11.41 22.93
N ALA A 128 -6.58 11.48 23.26
CA ALA A 128 -5.53 10.72 22.55
C ALA A 128 -5.12 9.49 23.34
N ILE A 129 -5.36 8.31 22.76
CA ILE A 129 -5.03 7.01 23.36
C ILE A 129 -4.01 6.30 22.46
N THR A 130 -2.75 6.38 22.85
CA THR A 130 -1.63 5.85 22.04
C THR A 130 -0.62 5.11 22.90
N THR A 131 -0.02 4.08 22.32
CA THR A 131 1.14 3.39 22.89
C THR A 131 2.40 3.95 22.24
N ALA A 132 3.46 4.21 23.00
CA ALA A 132 4.73 4.64 22.42
C ALA A 132 5.23 3.63 21.40
N ALA A 133 5.73 4.11 20.24
CA ALA A 133 6.09 3.24 19.11
C ALA A 133 7.06 2.11 19.48
N LYS A 134 7.98 2.36 20.43
CA LYS A 134 8.93 1.35 20.96
C LYS A 134 8.25 0.23 21.73
N ASP A 135 7.05 0.45 22.24
CA ASP A 135 6.30 -0.47 23.12
C ASP A 135 5.17 -1.21 22.41
N ILE A 136 4.88 -0.86 21.14
CA ILE A 136 3.90 -1.56 20.31
C ILE A 136 4.34 -3.01 20.07
N ARG A 137 3.52 -3.98 20.47
CA ARG A 137 3.81 -5.43 20.35
C ARG A 137 2.76 -6.19 19.56
N SER A 138 1.51 -5.76 19.61
CA SER A 138 0.41 -6.48 18.98
C SER A 138 0.49 -6.43 17.46
N PHE A 139 0.11 -7.51 16.82
CA PHE A 139 -0.16 -7.58 15.39
C PHE A 139 -1.64 -7.88 15.18
N SER A 140 -2.34 -7.02 14.45
CA SER A 140 -3.74 -7.25 14.08
C SER A 140 -3.79 -7.63 12.61
N PRO A 141 -4.14 -8.89 12.28
CA PRO A 141 -4.37 -9.32 10.89
C PRO A 141 -5.45 -8.46 10.25
N SER A 142 -5.30 -8.15 8.99
CA SER A 142 -6.34 -7.43 8.24
C SER A 142 -6.31 -7.81 6.76
N CYS A 143 -7.51 -7.86 6.17
CA CYS A 143 -7.69 -8.08 4.75
C CYS A 143 -8.81 -7.18 4.24
N SER A 144 -8.56 -6.38 3.20
CA SER A 144 -9.66 -5.63 2.57
C SER A 144 -10.55 -6.59 1.79
N ARG A 145 -11.87 -6.39 1.83
CA ARG A 145 -12.84 -7.31 1.23
C ARG A 145 -14.07 -6.56 0.74
N GLY A 146 -14.56 -6.96 -0.44
CA GLY A 146 -15.87 -6.53 -0.97
C GLY A 146 -15.96 -5.12 -1.52
N ASP A 147 -14.95 -4.28 -1.31
CA ASP A 147 -14.88 -2.89 -1.76
C ASP A 147 -14.00 -2.72 -3.03
N ARG A 148 -13.25 -3.77 -3.40
CA ARG A 148 -12.35 -3.78 -4.58
C ARG A 148 -12.21 -5.18 -5.14
N THR A 149 -11.87 -5.29 -6.42
CA THR A 149 -11.55 -6.56 -7.09
C THR A 149 -10.27 -7.19 -6.52
N ARG A 150 -9.26 -6.36 -6.20
CA ARG A 150 -8.00 -6.81 -5.61
C ARG A 150 -8.01 -6.59 -4.11
N TYR A 151 -7.81 -7.64 -3.34
CA TYR A 151 -7.80 -7.63 -1.88
C TYR A 151 -6.40 -7.34 -1.34
N PHE A 152 -6.31 -6.59 -0.25
CA PHE A 152 -5.03 -6.27 0.40
C PHE A 152 -4.91 -7.04 1.70
N LEU A 153 -3.99 -7.98 1.76
CA LEU A 153 -3.74 -8.85 2.91
C LEU A 153 -2.52 -8.32 3.69
N LYS A 154 -2.77 -7.82 4.90
CA LYS A 154 -1.71 -7.38 5.81
C LYS A 154 -1.05 -8.59 6.44
N VAL A 155 0.24 -8.79 6.14
CA VAL A 155 1.03 -9.90 6.67
C VAL A 155 2.09 -9.43 7.68
N GLN A 156 2.48 -8.15 7.64
CA GLN A 156 3.56 -7.60 8.46
C GLN A 156 3.28 -6.12 8.77
N ASP A 157 3.76 -5.61 9.89
CA ASP A 157 3.66 -4.20 10.30
C ASP A 157 4.95 -3.72 10.99
N GLY A 158 5.18 -2.40 10.99
CA GLY A 158 6.38 -1.81 11.55
C GLY A 158 7.65 -2.08 10.75
N CYS A 159 8.79 -1.51 11.15
CA CYS A 159 10.06 -1.66 10.45
C CYS A 159 11.26 -1.42 11.36
N ASP A 160 12.32 -2.22 11.17
CA ASP A 160 13.59 -2.14 11.93
C ASP A 160 14.74 -1.50 11.13
N TYR A 161 14.47 -0.93 9.96
CA TYR A 161 15.53 -0.39 9.11
C TYR A 161 16.00 0.99 9.58
N PHE A 162 15.10 1.83 10.10
CA PHE A 162 15.43 3.18 10.54
C PHE A 162 16.20 3.98 9.48
N CYS A 163 15.74 3.91 8.23
CA CYS A 163 16.29 4.74 7.16
C CYS A 163 16.30 6.21 7.56
N SER A 164 17.32 6.95 7.17
CA SER A 164 17.57 8.30 7.69
C SER A 164 16.42 9.29 7.47
N TYR A 165 15.62 9.09 6.44
CA TYR A 165 14.48 9.94 6.04
C TYR A 165 13.11 9.47 6.55
N CYS A 166 13.02 8.24 7.12
CA CYS A 166 11.76 7.55 7.31
C CYS A 166 11.17 7.74 8.70
N THR A 167 9.87 8.04 8.77
CA THR A 167 9.12 8.17 10.03
C THR A 167 8.32 6.92 10.41
N ILE A 168 8.29 5.90 9.55
CA ILE A 168 7.46 4.70 9.76
C ILE A 168 7.78 3.95 11.07
N PRO A 169 9.05 3.75 11.46
CA PRO A 169 9.33 3.10 12.75
C PRO A 169 8.77 3.86 13.95
N PHE A 170 8.61 5.18 13.84
CA PHE A 170 8.03 6.03 14.89
C PHE A 170 6.49 6.04 14.86
N ALA A 171 5.89 5.76 13.67
CA ALA A 171 4.44 5.69 13.51
C ALA A 171 3.88 4.28 13.74
N ARG A 172 4.63 3.24 13.40
CA ARG A 172 4.13 1.85 13.39
C ARG A 172 4.92 0.91 14.29
N GLY A 173 6.02 1.39 14.90
CA GLY A 173 6.86 0.59 15.77
C GLY A 173 7.79 -0.37 15.04
N ARG A 174 8.31 -1.35 15.79
CA ARG A 174 9.20 -2.40 15.30
C ARG A 174 8.50 -3.37 14.37
N SER A 175 9.29 -4.05 13.53
CA SER A 175 8.81 -5.12 12.65
C SER A 175 8.16 -6.24 13.45
N ARG A 176 6.92 -6.60 13.08
CA ARG A 176 6.14 -7.67 13.69
C ARG A 176 5.17 -8.28 12.68
N ASN A 177 4.75 -9.50 12.93
CA ASN A 177 3.85 -10.25 12.05
C ASN A 177 2.97 -11.20 12.88
N GLY A 178 1.88 -11.68 12.27
CA GLY A 178 1.10 -12.82 12.76
C GLY A 178 1.72 -14.15 12.33
N ARG A 179 1.13 -15.25 12.78
CA ARG A 179 1.51 -16.60 12.35
C ARG A 179 1.03 -16.85 10.92
N ILE A 180 1.74 -17.70 10.18
CA ILE A 180 1.34 -18.12 8.82
C ILE A 180 -0.09 -18.63 8.82
N GLU A 181 -0.47 -19.44 9.80
CA GLU A 181 -1.80 -20.01 9.91
C GLU A 181 -2.91 -18.97 9.96
N GLU A 182 -2.73 -17.90 10.74
CA GLU A 182 -3.67 -16.78 10.85
C GLU A 182 -3.80 -16.00 9.54
N ILE A 183 -2.68 -15.79 8.84
CA ILE A 183 -2.64 -15.10 7.55
C ILE A 183 -3.31 -15.93 6.46
N VAL A 184 -3.04 -17.23 6.43
CA VAL A 184 -3.65 -18.18 5.50
C VAL A 184 -5.17 -18.26 5.71
N GLU A 185 -5.64 -18.21 6.97
CA GLU A 185 -7.07 -18.20 7.25
C GLU A 185 -7.75 -16.93 6.71
N GLN A 186 -7.10 -15.75 6.79
CA GLN A 186 -7.59 -14.53 6.14
C GLN A 186 -7.70 -14.68 4.61
N ALA A 187 -6.74 -15.37 4.00
CA ALA A 187 -6.78 -15.63 2.55
C ALA A 187 -7.90 -16.62 2.18
N ARG A 188 -8.15 -17.68 2.99
CA ARG A 188 -9.28 -18.60 2.79
C ARG A 188 -10.62 -17.89 2.89
N GLN A 189 -10.78 -17.00 3.88
CA GLN A 189 -11.99 -16.20 4.01
C GLN A 189 -12.18 -15.25 2.82
N ALA A 190 -11.10 -14.64 2.31
CA ALA A 190 -11.16 -13.83 1.11
C ALA A 190 -11.61 -14.65 -0.12
N ALA A 191 -11.11 -15.88 -0.27
CA ALA A 191 -11.54 -16.81 -1.33
C ALA A 191 -13.02 -17.18 -1.20
N ALA A 192 -13.50 -17.49 0.01
CA ALA A 192 -14.90 -17.80 0.28
C ALA A 192 -15.85 -16.64 -0.03
N GLU A 193 -15.38 -15.40 0.07
CA GLU A 193 -16.13 -14.19 -0.30
C GLU A 193 -15.99 -13.83 -1.80
N GLY A 194 -15.38 -14.70 -2.62
CA GLY A 194 -15.25 -14.53 -4.08
C GLY A 194 -14.04 -13.70 -4.52
N GLY A 195 -13.11 -13.40 -3.61
CA GLY A 195 -11.85 -12.75 -3.95
C GLY A 195 -10.98 -13.64 -4.84
N LYS A 196 -10.46 -13.10 -5.94
CA LYS A 196 -9.62 -13.83 -6.91
C LYS A 196 -8.16 -13.42 -6.86
N GLU A 197 -7.89 -12.18 -6.52
CA GLU A 197 -6.53 -11.64 -6.44
C GLU A 197 -6.27 -11.01 -5.07
N ILE A 198 -5.15 -11.41 -4.45
CA ILE A 198 -4.65 -10.86 -3.18
C ILE A 198 -3.29 -10.19 -3.41
N VAL A 199 -3.18 -8.94 -2.97
CA VAL A 199 -1.91 -8.22 -2.86
C VAL A 199 -1.39 -8.35 -1.44
N ILE A 200 -0.28 -9.07 -1.27
CA ILE A 200 0.40 -9.20 0.02
C ILE A 200 0.96 -7.83 0.44
N THR A 201 0.61 -7.38 1.62
CA THR A 201 0.84 -5.99 2.05
C THR A 201 1.48 -5.94 3.44
N GLY A 202 2.41 -5.03 3.60
CA GLY A 202 3.10 -4.73 4.86
C GLY A 202 3.95 -3.47 4.70
N VAL A 203 4.72 -3.16 5.72
CA VAL A 203 5.71 -2.08 5.70
C VAL A 203 7.03 -2.57 5.10
N ASN A 204 7.48 -3.75 5.54
CA ASN A 204 8.66 -4.46 5.05
C ASN A 204 8.36 -5.96 5.09
N ILE A 205 7.65 -6.44 4.08
CA ILE A 205 7.11 -7.81 4.05
C ILE A 205 8.19 -8.90 4.11
N GLY A 206 9.39 -8.60 3.61
CA GLY A 206 10.52 -9.54 3.70
C GLY A 206 11.03 -9.80 5.11
N ASP A 207 10.69 -8.91 6.07
CA ASP A 207 10.96 -9.10 7.51
C ASP A 207 9.94 -10.04 8.19
N PHE A 208 8.97 -10.59 7.46
CA PHE A 208 7.99 -11.54 8.01
C PHE A 208 8.70 -12.71 8.72
N GLY A 209 8.17 -13.10 9.87
CA GLY A 209 8.67 -14.22 10.67
C GLY A 209 9.57 -13.82 11.83
N LYS A 210 10.05 -12.58 11.91
CA LYS A 210 10.92 -12.13 13.01
C LYS A 210 10.34 -12.35 14.40
N THR A 211 9.02 -12.25 14.55
CA THR A 211 8.35 -12.41 15.84
C THR A 211 7.80 -13.82 16.07
N THR A 212 7.69 -14.63 15.02
CA THR A 212 7.09 -15.98 15.08
C THR A 212 8.09 -17.12 14.81
N GLY A 213 9.30 -16.80 14.31
CA GLY A 213 10.29 -17.79 13.92
C GLY A 213 10.01 -18.46 12.57
N GLU A 214 9.03 -17.99 11.84
CA GLU A 214 8.69 -18.40 10.48
C GLU A 214 9.47 -17.57 9.44
N SER A 215 9.26 -17.78 8.14
CA SER A 215 9.87 -16.96 7.09
C SER A 215 8.85 -16.45 6.07
N PHE A 216 9.19 -15.37 5.37
CA PHE A 216 8.36 -14.88 4.26
C PHE A 216 8.24 -15.93 3.16
N PHE A 217 9.30 -16.72 2.91
CA PHE A 217 9.26 -17.79 1.94
C PHE A 217 8.28 -18.92 2.34
N ASP A 218 8.22 -19.27 3.64
CA ASP A 218 7.22 -20.24 4.12
C ASP A 218 5.81 -19.72 3.98
N LEU A 219 5.59 -18.42 4.23
CA LEU A 219 4.30 -17.78 3.99
C LEU A 219 3.90 -17.86 2.50
N VAL A 220 4.83 -17.55 1.59
CA VAL A 220 4.59 -17.64 0.13
C VAL A 220 4.15 -19.06 -0.26
N LYS A 221 4.84 -20.08 0.22
CA LYS A 221 4.48 -21.49 -0.04
C LYS A 221 3.10 -21.84 0.51
N ALA A 222 2.78 -21.39 1.71
CA ALA A 222 1.50 -21.67 2.36
C ALA A 222 0.33 -20.97 1.65
N LEU A 223 0.50 -19.73 1.23
CA LEU A 223 -0.52 -18.97 0.49
C LEU A 223 -0.77 -19.59 -0.89
N ASP A 224 0.25 -20.09 -1.57
CA ASP A 224 0.11 -20.74 -2.88
C ASP A 224 -0.79 -21.99 -2.86
N GLN A 225 -0.99 -22.59 -1.68
CA GLN A 225 -1.88 -23.75 -1.48
C GLN A 225 -3.34 -23.37 -1.21
N VAL A 226 -3.65 -22.07 -1.06
CA VAL A 226 -5.03 -21.65 -0.78
C VAL A 226 -5.88 -21.76 -2.04
N ALA A 227 -6.85 -22.68 -2.02
CA ALA A 227 -7.81 -22.85 -3.11
C ALA A 227 -8.73 -21.62 -3.23
N GLY A 228 -9.13 -21.29 -4.46
CA GLY A 228 -10.04 -20.19 -4.76
C GLY A 228 -9.35 -18.82 -4.96
N ILE A 229 -8.12 -18.63 -4.49
CA ILE A 229 -7.31 -17.48 -4.88
C ILE A 229 -6.52 -17.85 -6.14
N GLU A 230 -6.82 -17.12 -7.21
CA GLU A 230 -6.18 -17.33 -8.52
C GLU A 230 -4.84 -16.61 -8.62
N ARG A 231 -4.69 -15.47 -7.90
CA ARG A 231 -3.51 -14.61 -8.02
C ARG A 231 -3.05 -14.04 -6.68
N TYR A 232 -1.76 -14.13 -6.44
CA TYR A 232 -1.05 -13.37 -5.40
C TYR A 232 -0.06 -12.41 -6.04
N ARG A 233 0.00 -11.19 -5.51
CA ARG A 233 1.05 -10.22 -5.87
C ARG A 233 1.87 -9.86 -4.65
N ILE A 234 3.18 -9.96 -4.79
CA ILE A 234 4.13 -9.47 -3.80
C ILE A 234 4.17 -7.95 -3.94
N SER A 235 3.83 -7.22 -2.86
CA SER A 235 4.02 -5.77 -2.84
C SER A 235 5.48 -5.41 -2.54
N SER A 236 5.77 -4.22 -2.06
CA SER A 236 7.13 -3.74 -1.83
C SER A 236 7.94 -4.68 -0.94
N ILE A 237 8.98 -5.28 -1.50
CA ILE A 237 9.95 -6.15 -0.81
C ILE A 237 11.36 -5.61 -0.99
N GLU A 238 12.09 -5.44 0.12
CA GLU A 238 13.46 -4.92 0.10
C GLU A 238 14.39 -5.82 -0.70
N PRO A 239 15.30 -5.27 -1.53
CA PRO A 239 16.17 -6.06 -2.41
C PRO A 239 16.99 -7.12 -1.68
N ASN A 240 17.49 -6.81 -0.47
CA ASN A 240 18.27 -7.74 0.34
C ASN A 240 17.43 -8.82 1.04
N LEU A 241 16.10 -8.71 1.02
CA LEU A 241 15.17 -9.70 1.56
C LEU A 241 14.45 -10.49 0.46
N LEU A 242 14.55 -10.05 -0.80
CA LEU A 242 14.10 -10.80 -1.95
C LEU A 242 15.17 -11.86 -2.31
N THR A 243 15.03 -13.05 -1.73
CA THR A 243 15.98 -14.15 -1.99
C THR A 243 15.79 -14.77 -3.38
N ASP A 244 16.81 -15.41 -3.90
CA ASP A 244 16.73 -16.11 -5.18
C ASP A 244 15.72 -17.26 -5.14
N GLU A 245 15.58 -17.92 -3.98
CA GLU A 245 14.57 -18.95 -3.75
C GLU A 245 13.14 -18.44 -3.91
N ILE A 246 12.85 -17.23 -3.46
CA ILE A 246 11.54 -16.59 -3.65
C ILE A 246 11.31 -16.32 -5.15
N ILE A 247 12.30 -15.78 -5.86
CA ILE A 247 12.21 -15.50 -7.29
C ILE A 247 11.97 -16.79 -8.09
N GLU A 248 12.72 -17.84 -7.80
CA GLU A 248 12.60 -19.16 -8.43
C GLU A 248 11.26 -19.83 -8.11
N TYR A 249 10.76 -19.66 -6.90
CA TYR A 249 9.44 -20.18 -6.52
C TYR A 249 8.32 -19.47 -7.29
N VAL A 250 8.34 -18.14 -7.35
CA VAL A 250 7.35 -17.33 -8.07
C VAL A 250 7.27 -17.74 -9.54
N SER A 251 8.41 -18.05 -10.19
CA SER A 251 8.45 -18.42 -11.61
C SER A 251 7.72 -19.74 -11.94
N ARG A 252 7.50 -20.60 -10.96
CA ARG A 252 6.83 -21.91 -11.11
C ARG A 252 5.59 -22.06 -10.24
N SER A 253 5.21 -21.00 -9.52
CA SER A 253 4.05 -20.97 -8.66
C SER A 253 2.75 -21.03 -9.47
N ARG A 254 1.74 -21.66 -8.89
CA ARG A 254 0.39 -21.70 -9.43
C ARG A 254 -0.26 -20.31 -9.44
N ALA A 255 -0.07 -19.54 -8.37
CA ALA A 255 -0.85 -18.34 -8.13
C ALA A 255 -0.01 -17.07 -7.93
N PHE A 256 1.28 -17.16 -7.64
CA PHE A 256 2.12 -15.96 -7.55
C PHE A 256 2.43 -15.42 -8.94
N MET A 257 2.07 -14.16 -9.15
CA MET A 257 2.17 -13.51 -10.45
C MET A 257 3.58 -12.98 -10.71
N PRO A 258 4.03 -12.95 -12.00
CA PRO A 258 5.31 -12.41 -12.42
C PRO A 258 5.31 -10.88 -12.33
N HIS A 259 5.19 -10.39 -11.10
CA HIS A 259 5.08 -8.98 -10.76
C HIS A 259 5.85 -8.73 -9.46
N PHE A 260 6.82 -7.83 -9.52
CA PHE A 260 7.63 -7.43 -8.38
C PHE A 260 7.58 -5.93 -8.18
N HIS A 261 7.52 -5.51 -6.92
CA HIS A 261 7.68 -4.11 -6.53
C HIS A 261 8.86 -4.04 -5.57
N ILE A 262 9.96 -3.42 -6.02
CA ILE A 262 11.24 -3.44 -5.31
C ILE A 262 11.71 -2.00 -5.08
N PRO A 263 11.81 -1.52 -3.83
CA PRO A 263 12.24 -0.16 -3.54
C PRO A 263 13.76 -0.03 -3.76
N LEU A 264 14.16 0.71 -4.79
CA LEU A 264 15.56 1.11 -5.03
C LEU A 264 15.95 2.31 -4.19
N GLN A 265 15.05 3.28 -4.08
CA GLN A 265 15.18 4.59 -3.43
C GLN A 265 16.14 5.54 -4.15
N SER A 266 17.37 5.13 -4.49
CA SER A 266 18.32 5.87 -5.31
C SER A 266 19.21 4.92 -6.11
N GLY A 267 19.61 5.33 -7.30
CA GLY A 267 20.61 4.62 -8.13
C GLY A 267 22.06 5.01 -7.83
N SER A 268 22.30 5.80 -6.77
CA SER A 268 23.64 6.17 -6.31
C SER A 268 23.95 5.48 -4.98
N ASP A 269 25.08 4.77 -4.91
CA ASP A 269 25.53 4.11 -3.67
C ASP A 269 25.82 5.10 -2.54
N ASP A 270 26.30 6.28 -2.86
CA ASP A 270 26.56 7.33 -1.87
C ASP A 270 25.26 7.85 -1.26
N VAL A 271 24.23 8.06 -2.06
CA VAL A 271 22.89 8.43 -1.56
C VAL A 271 22.27 7.27 -0.76
N LEU A 272 22.41 6.02 -1.21
CA LEU A 272 21.93 4.85 -0.46
C LEU A 272 22.59 4.74 0.93
N LYS A 273 23.88 5.02 1.05
CA LYS A 273 24.58 5.11 2.33
C LYS A 273 24.04 6.22 3.21
N LEU A 274 23.81 7.42 2.66
CA LEU A 274 23.20 8.55 3.38
C LEU A 274 21.77 8.21 3.85
N MET A 275 21.03 7.46 3.05
CA MET A 275 19.70 6.93 3.40
C MET A 275 19.75 5.79 4.42
N ARG A 276 20.92 5.23 4.75
CA ARG A 276 21.13 4.04 5.59
C ARG A 276 20.42 2.81 5.02
N ARG A 277 20.51 2.62 3.69
CA ARG A 277 19.98 1.41 3.05
C ARG A 277 20.90 0.21 3.33
N ARG A 278 20.33 -0.99 3.32
CA ARG A 278 21.02 -2.25 3.62
C ARG A 278 21.41 -3.02 2.36
N TYR A 279 21.48 -2.35 1.24
CA TYR A 279 21.87 -2.85 -0.08
C TYR A 279 22.53 -1.72 -0.87
N ASP A 280 23.22 -2.10 -1.93
CA ASP A 280 23.84 -1.22 -2.92
C ASP A 280 23.20 -1.44 -4.31
N THR A 281 23.65 -0.65 -5.27
CA THR A 281 23.19 -0.74 -6.67
C THR A 281 23.53 -2.08 -7.31
N ALA A 282 24.69 -2.68 -6.96
CA ALA A 282 25.12 -3.97 -7.50
C ALA A 282 24.19 -5.11 -7.07
N LEU A 283 23.81 -5.18 -5.78
CA LEU A 283 22.82 -6.14 -5.30
C LEU A 283 21.48 -5.93 -5.98
N PHE A 284 21.01 -4.68 -6.09
CA PHE A 284 19.73 -4.37 -6.74
C PHE A 284 19.74 -4.88 -8.20
N ALA A 285 20.76 -4.51 -8.98
CA ALA A 285 20.91 -4.94 -10.38
C ALA A 285 20.96 -6.45 -10.51
N SER A 286 21.60 -7.15 -9.56
CA SER A 286 21.66 -8.62 -9.58
C SER A 286 20.26 -9.25 -9.42
N LYS A 287 19.37 -8.67 -8.59
CA LYS A 287 17.99 -9.14 -8.43
C LYS A 287 17.15 -8.90 -9.68
N ILE A 288 17.27 -7.72 -10.30
CA ILE A 288 16.59 -7.42 -11.56
C ILE A 288 17.01 -8.42 -12.65
N ARG A 289 18.33 -8.66 -12.80
CA ARG A 289 18.87 -9.63 -13.75
C ARG A 289 18.32 -11.03 -13.49
N LYS A 290 18.36 -11.53 -12.26
CA LYS A 290 17.85 -12.85 -11.89
C LYS A 290 16.36 -12.99 -12.22
N ILE A 291 15.53 -11.97 -11.94
CA ILE A 291 14.11 -11.98 -12.29
C ILE A 291 13.94 -12.09 -13.82
N LYS A 292 14.64 -11.26 -14.59
CA LYS A 292 14.51 -11.20 -16.04
C LYS A 292 15.07 -12.42 -16.76
N GLU A 293 16.10 -13.05 -16.22
CA GLU A 293 16.62 -14.33 -16.73
C GLU A 293 15.59 -15.46 -16.61
N ILE A 294 14.84 -15.52 -15.52
CA ILE A 294 13.87 -16.59 -15.26
C ILE A 294 12.47 -16.24 -15.80
N MET A 295 12.09 -14.97 -15.69
CA MET A 295 10.78 -14.44 -16.08
C MET A 295 10.96 -13.19 -16.95
N PRO A 296 11.29 -13.31 -18.25
CA PRO A 296 11.57 -12.17 -19.13
C PRO A 296 10.43 -11.15 -19.20
N ASP A 297 9.19 -11.63 -19.15
CA ASP A 297 7.97 -10.83 -19.21
C ASP A 297 7.46 -10.34 -17.84
N ALA A 298 8.25 -10.51 -16.75
CA ALA A 298 7.86 -10.02 -15.44
C ALA A 298 7.81 -8.50 -15.40
N PHE A 299 6.75 -7.97 -14.76
CA PHE A 299 6.65 -6.55 -14.43
C PHE A 299 7.52 -6.25 -13.21
N ILE A 300 8.36 -5.23 -13.30
CA ILE A 300 9.18 -4.75 -12.19
C ILE A 300 8.91 -3.26 -11.97
N GLY A 301 8.19 -2.96 -10.88
CA GLY A 301 7.98 -1.60 -10.39
C GLY A 301 9.06 -1.22 -9.37
N VAL A 302 9.54 0.01 -9.42
CA VAL A 302 10.66 0.48 -8.61
C VAL A 302 10.32 1.81 -7.95
N ASP A 303 10.47 1.91 -6.63
CA ASP A 303 10.34 3.18 -5.92
C ASP A 303 11.66 3.96 -5.97
N VAL A 304 11.59 5.25 -6.29
CA VAL A 304 12.73 6.17 -6.30
C VAL A 304 12.35 7.46 -5.59
N ILE A 305 13.23 7.96 -4.72
CA ILE A 305 13.07 9.24 -4.03
C ILE A 305 14.11 10.22 -4.58
N VAL A 306 13.66 11.36 -5.06
CA VAL A 306 14.53 12.42 -5.58
C VAL A 306 14.61 13.60 -4.63
N GLY A 307 15.77 14.26 -4.62
CA GLY A 307 15.99 15.48 -3.85
C GLY A 307 16.17 15.25 -2.38
N THR A 308 16.68 14.10 -1.98
CA THR A 308 17.08 13.83 -0.59
C THR A 308 18.25 14.72 -0.18
N ARG A 309 18.38 14.99 1.10
CA ARG A 309 19.55 15.71 1.58
C ARG A 309 20.81 14.92 1.25
N GLY A 310 21.82 15.60 0.76
CA GLY A 310 23.09 15.01 0.31
C GLY A 310 23.10 14.53 -1.14
N GLU A 311 21.97 14.55 -1.85
CA GLU A 311 21.91 14.21 -3.28
C GLU A 311 22.42 15.36 -4.13
N THR A 312 23.72 15.35 -4.42
CA THR A 312 24.35 16.32 -5.33
C THR A 312 23.87 16.11 -6.77
N GLU A 313 24.22 17.02 -7.68
CA GLU A 313 23.93 16.84 -9.11
C GLU A 313 24.66 15.59 -9.66
N GLU A 314 25.90 15.38 -9.30
CA GLU A 314 26.71 14.22 -9.69
C GLU A 314 26.01 12.91 -9.25
N TYR A 315 25.60 12.82 -8.00
CA TYR A 315 24.89 11.64 -7.48
C TYR A 315 23.53 11.41 -8.13
N PHE A 316 22.85 12.48 -8.52
CA PHE A 316 21.61 12.34 -9.27
C PHE A 316 21.85 11.84 -10.69
N GLU A 317 22.86 12.33 -11.40
CA GLU A 317 23.21 11.84 -12.74
C GLU A 317 23.65 10.37 -12.71
N ASP A 318 24.46 9.98 -11.74
CA ASP A 318 24.80 8.56 -11.51
C ASP A 318 23.56 7.70 -11.31
N ALA A 319 22.64 8.15 -10.46
CA ALA A 319 21.39 7.47 -10.19
C ALA A 319 20.50 7.37 -11.44
N TYR A 320 20.42 8.45 -12.22
CA TYR A 320 19.65 8.48 -13.45
C TYR A 320 20.16 7.46 -14.47
N HIS A 321 21.47 7.48 -14.76
CA HIS A 321 22.09 6.56 -15.72
C HIS A 321 22.03 5.11 -15.26
N PHE A 322 22.18 4.87 -13.96
CA PHE A 322 21.98 3.51 -13.42
C PHE A 322 20.56 3.00 -13.68
N ILE A 323 19.55 3.82 -13.37
CA ILE A 323 18.13 3.45 -13.55
C ILE A 323 17.77 3.32 -15.04
N GLU A 324 18.29 4.18 -15.89
CA GLU A 324 18.13 4.14 -17.34
C GLU A 324 18.59 2.78 -17.90
N GLY A 325 19.73 2.28 -17.43
CA GLY A 325 20.31 1.00 -17.86
C GLY A 325 19.64 -0.25 -17.29
N LEU A 326 18.71 -0.12 -16.32
CA LEU A 326 18.02 -1.26 -15.73
C LEU A 326 16.84 -1.73 -16.59
N ASP A 327 16.66 -3.06 -16.70
CA ASP A 327 15.46 -3.65 -17.29
C ASP A 327 14.29 -3.70 -16.28
N VAL A 328 13.77 -2.52 -15.97
CA VAL A 328 12.60 -2.32 -15.09
C VAL A 328 11.45 -1.73 -15.90
N THR A 329 10.22 -1.95 -15.44
CA THR A 329 9.03 -1.58 -16.20
C THR A 329 8.51 -0.20 -15.86
N GLN A 330 8.49 0.17 -14.57
CA GLN A 330 7.88 1.41 -14.11
C GLN A 330 8.62 1.96 -12.90
N LEU A 331 8.75 3.28 -12.84
CA LEU A 331 9.26 3.99 -11.66
C LEU A 331 8.11 4.66 -10.91
N HIS A 332 8.07 4.50 -9.62
CA HIS A 332 7.26 5.29 -8.72
C HIS A 332 8.16 6.37 -8.12
N VAL A 333 8.08 7.57 -8.68
CA VAL A 333 8.95 8.69 -8.33
C VAL A 333 8.33 9.51 -7.21
N PHE A 334 9.05 9.64 -6.11
CA PHE A 334 8.66 10.43 -4.95
C PHE A 334 9.62 11.60 -4.77
N THR A 335 9.07 12.80 -4.58
CA THR A 335 9.86 13.95 -4.16
C THR A 335 10.07 13.91 -2.66
N TYR A 336 11.32 14.02 -2.22
CA TYR A 336 11.67 14.00 -0.81
C TYR A 336 10.98 15.12 -0.04
N SER A 337 10.35 14.75 1.06
CA SER A 337 9.72 15.66 2.02
C SER A 337 10.41 15.57 3.36
N GLU A 338 10.91 16.66 3.86
CA GLU A 338 11.55 16.73 5.18
C GLU A 338 10.54 16.38 6.28
N ARG A 339 11.01 15.58 7.24
CA ARG A 339 10.18 15.15 8.38
C ARG A 339 10.90 15.45 9.69
N PRO A 340 10.24 16.14 10.63
CA PRO A 340 10.80 16.40 11.95
C PRO A 340 11.26 15.12 12.65
N GLY A 341 12.41 15.18 13.31
CA GLY A 341 12.98 14.05 14.06
C GLY A 341 13.75 13.04 13.23
N THR A 342 13.77 13.14 11.90
CA THR A 342 14.54 12.24 11.04
C THR A 342 16.03 12.58 11.01
N GLN A 343 16.88 11.55 10.86
CA GLN A 343 18.34 11.74 10.81
C GLN A 343 18.78 12.46 9.54
N ALA A 344 18.01 12.38 8.45
CA ALA A 344 18.30 13.07 7.20
C ALA A 344 18.45 14.59 7.38
N LEU A 345 17.75 15.20 8.35
CA LEU A 345 17.83 16.63 8.63
C LEU A 345 19.23 17.09 9.10
N LYS A 346 20.10 16.16 9.53
CA LYS A 346 21.47 16.44 9.93
C LYS A 346 22.45 16.54 8.75
N ILE A 347 22.01 16.17 7.55
CA ILE A 347 22.80 16.28 6.32
C ILE A 347 22.69 17.72 5.82
N GLU A 348 23.82 18.38 5.63
CA GLU A 348 23.86 19.84 5.35
C GLU A 348 23.37 20.16 3.93
N TYR A 349 23.76 19.38 2.92
CA TYR A 349 23.40 19.66 1.53
C TYR A 349 21.89 19.49 1.31
N VAL A 350 21.23 20.56 0.89
CA VAL A 350 19.78 20.60 0.65
C VAL A 350 19.52 20.87 -0.82
N VAL A 351 18.71 20.03 -1.44
CA VAL A 351 18.26 20.22 -2.83
C VAL A 351 17.10 21.23 -2.85
N SER A 352 17.16 22.22 -3.73
CA SER A 352 16.10 23.22 -3.86
C SER A 352 14.77 22.60 -4.37
N PRO A 353 13.62 23.21 -4.08
CA PRO A 353 12.34 22.75 -4.60
C PRO A 353 12.29 22.67 -6.14
N GLU A 354 12.90 23.67 -6.83
CA GLU A 354 12.97 23.73 -8.28
C GLU A 354 13.76 22.54 -8.84
N GLU A 355 14.90 22.25 -8.20
CA GLU A 355 15.76 21.14 -8.59
C GLU A 355 15.11 19.78 -8.31
N LYS A 356 14.43 19.62 -7.18
CA LYS A 356 13.59 18.43 -6.91
C LYS A 356 12.55 18.21 -7.99
N HIS A 357 11.90 19.29 -8.42
CA HIS A 357 10.91 19.23 -9.49
C HIS A 357 11.55 18.79 -10.81
N ARG A 358 12.66 19.39 -11.21
CA ARG A 358 13.41 19.05 -12.43
C ARG A 358 13.79 17.56 -12.46
N ARG A 359 14.40 17.07 -11.37
CA ARG A 359 14.80 15.66 -11.22
C ARG A 359 13.62 14.72 -11.29
N SER A 360 12.53 15.06 -10.59
CA SER A 360 11.29 14.28 -10.62
C SER A 360 10.72 14.16 -12.03
N GLN A 361 10.67 15.27 -12.80
CA GLN A 361 10.17 15.25 -14.17
C GLN A 361 11.02 14.37 -15.08
N ARG A 362 12.34 14.42 -14.99
CA ARG A 362 13.23 13.55 -15.78
C ARG A 362 12.94 12.05 -15.52
N LEU A 363 12.80 11.65 -14.27
CA LEU A 363 12.50 10.25 -13.94
C LEU A 363 11.07 9.84 -14.30
N LEU A 364 10.10 10.75 -14.26
CA LEU A 364 8.74 10.47 -14.73
C LEU A 364 8.69 10.23 -16.24
N VAL A 365 9.44 11.00 -17.03
CA VAL A 365 9.58 10.77 -18.47
C VAL A 365 10.21 9.40 -18.73
N LEU A 366 11.32 9.08 -18.06
CA LEU A 366 11.96 7.77 -18.17
C LEU A 366 11.01 6.63 -17.79
N SER A 367 10.21 6.81 -16.75
CA SER A 367 9.20 5.83 -16.33
C SER A 367 8.13 5.59 -17.41
N ASP A 368 7.66 6.66 -18.04
CA ASP A 368 6.68 6.58 -19.12
C ASP A 368 7.25 5.84 -20.34
N GLU A 369 8.48 6.15 -20.75
CA GLU A 369 9.18 5.47 -21.83
C GLU A 369 9.34 3.97 -21.56
N LYS A 370 9.81 3.58 -20.37
CA LYS A 370 9.96 2.17 -19.98
C LYS A 370 8.62 1.44 -19.94
N THR A 371 7.58 2.06 -19.38
CA THR A 371 6.24 1.49 -19.31
C THR A 371 5.66 1.28 -20.72
N LYS A 372 5.80 2.26 -21.61
CA LYS A 372 5.34 2.16 -23.00
C LYS A 372 6.09 1.08 -23.78
N ALA A 373 7.41 0.99 -23.60
CA ALA A 373 8.22 -0.06 -24.22
C ALA A 373 7.75 -1.47 -23.78
N PHE A 374 7.53 -1.65 -22.48
CA PHE A 374 7.00 -2.90 -21.93
C PHE A 374 5.62 -3.24 -22.48
N TYR A 375 4.69 -2.31 -22.51
CA TYR A 375 3.35 -2.52 -23.07
C TYR A 375 3.40 -2.83 -24.56
N THR A 376 4.22 -2.09 -25.33
CA THR A 376 4.38 -2.29 -26.78
C THR A 376 4.87 -3.71 -27.10
N SER A 377 5.79 -4.26 -26.33
CA SER A 377 6.30 -5.62 -26.53
C SER A 377 5.24 -6.73 -26.32
N HIS A 378 4.09 -6.39 -25.77
CA HIS A 378 2.99 -7.33 -25.52
C HIS A 378 1.79 -7.14 -26.48
N ILE A 379 1.81 -6.17 -27.37
CA ILE A 379 0.77 -5.99 -28.38
C ILE A 379 0.67 -7.23 -29.27
N GLY A 380 -0.54 -7.71 -29.51
CA GLY A 380 -0.84 -8.92 -30.29
C GLY A 380 -0.82 -10.21 -29.46
N ARG A 381 -0.27 -10.20 -28.26
CA ARG A 381 -0.23 -11.40 -27.39
C ARG A 381 -1.57 -11.59 -26.68
N GLU A 382 -1.83 -12.83 -26.30
CA GLU A 382 -3.00 -13.20 -25.47
C GLU A 382 -2.56 -13.31 -24.01
N ALA A 383 -3.44 -12.88 -23.12
CA ALA A 383 -3.22 -12.96 -21.67
C ALA A 383 -4.53 -13.17 -20.92
N TRP A 384 -4.43 -13.74 -19.72
CA TRP A 384 -5.52 -13.74 -18.77
C TRP A 384 -5.58 -12.39 -18.05
N VAL A 385 -6.76 -11.77 -18.04
CA VAL A 385 -7.02 -10.47 -17.41
C VAL A 385 -8.07 -10.62 -16.34
N LEU A 386 -7.78 -10.15 -15.13
CA LEU A 386 -8.79 -9.99 -14.09
C LEU A 386 -9.45 -8.62 -14.27
N MET A 387 -10.72 -8.62 -14.65
CA MET A 387 -11.48 -7.40 -14.91
C MET A 387 -11.97 -6.78 -13.59
N GLU A 388 -11.88 -5.46 -13.52
CA GLU A 388 -12.35 -4.66 -12.39
C GLU A 388 -13.72 -4.05 -12.71
N LYS A 389 -14.56 -3.93 -11.69
CA LYS A 389 -15.87 -3.31 -11.82
C LYS A 389 -15.77 -1.87 -12.33
N SER A 390 -16.61 -1.52 -13.30
CA SER A 390 -16.74 -0.16 -13.79
C SER A 390 -18.19 0.35 -13.70
N LYS A 391 -18.39 1.62 -13.93
CA LYS A 391 -19.72 2.22 -14.00
C LYS A 391 -20.27 2.05 -15.42
N VAL A 392 -21.57 1.83 -15.53
CA VAL A 392 -22.26 1.82 -16.83
C VAL A 392 -21.92 3.08 -17.64
N GLY A 393 -21.56 2.87 -18.90
CA GLY A 393 -21.15 3.96 -19.80
C GLY A 393 -19.71 4.43 -19.67
N THR A 394 -18.89 3.76 -18.84
CA THR A 394 -17.44 4.00 -18.77
C THR A 394 -16.69 2.73 -19.13
N PRO A 395 -15.54 2.80 -19.84
CA PRO A 395 -14.75 1.61 -20.10
C PRO A 395 -14.40 0.88 -18.82
N MET A 396 -14.31 -0.44 -18.89
CA MET A 396 -13.80 -1.23 -17.80
C MET A 396 -12.33 -1.54 -18.01
N HIS A 397 -11.63 -1.75 -16.91
CA HIS A 397 -10.22 -2.06 -16.91
C HIS A 397 -9.96 -3.37 -16.16
N GLY A 398 -8.89 -4.02 -16.52
CA GLY A 398 -8.37 -5.17 -15.81
C GLY A 398 -6.85 -5.23 -15.88
N PHE A 399 -6.27 -6.21 -15.21
CA PHE A 399 -4.83 -6.41 -15.21
C PHE A 399 -4.47 -7.83 -15.61
N THR A 400 -3.44 -7.94 -16.46
CA THR A 400 -2.82 -9.22 -16.79
C THR A 400 -2.08 -9.80 -15.57
N ASP A 401 -1.61 -11.03 -15.68
CA ASP A 401 -0.71 -11.64 -14.70
C ASP A 401 0.56 -10.81 -14.46
N ASN A 402 1.19 -10.30 -15.52
CA ASN A 402 2.34 -9.40 -15.47
C ASN A 402 1.97 -7.91 -15.42
N TYR A 403 0.80 -7.58 -14.88
CA TYR A 403 0.37 -6.23 -14.49
C TYR A 403 0.18 -5.22 -15.62
N ILE A 404 0.00 -5.64 -16.88
CA ILE A 404 -0.41 -4.74 -17.95
C ILE A 404 -1.87 -4.38 -17.75
N ARG A 405 -2.17 -3.09 -17.80
CA ARG A 405 -3.54 -2.58 -17.75
C ARG A 405 -4.20 -2.76 -19.12
N VAL A 406 -5.35 -3.41 -19.12
CA VAL A 406 -6.17 -3.65 -20.32
C VAL A 406 -7.50 -2.92 -20.17
N GLU A 407 -7.93 -2.25 -21.25
CA GLU A 407 -9.20 -1.55 -21.34
C GLU A 407 -10.14 -2.29 -22.29
N MET A 408 -11.41 -2.43 -21.90
CA MET A 408 -12.47 -3.03 -22.70
C MET A 408 -13.76 -2.24 -22.55
N ASP A 409 -14.71 -2.46 -23.45
CA ASP A 409 -16.06 -1.93 -23.31
C ASP A 409 -16.74 -2.49 -22.04
N HIS A 410 -17.62 -1.70 -21.46
CA HIS A 410 -18.34 -2.08 -20.24
C HIS A 410 -19.25 -3.28 -20.48
N ASP A 411 -19.11 -4.31 -19.65
CA ASP A 411 -19.97 -5.46 -19.56
C ASP A 411 -20.02 -5.94 -18.09
N ASP A 412 -21.19 -5.83 -17.46
CA ASP A 412 -21.38 -6.22 -16.05
C ASP A 412 -21.09 -7.72 -15.80
N GLN A 413 -21.17 -8.57 -16.83
CA GLN A 413 -20.88 -10.01 -16.70
C GLN A 413 -19.38 -10.28 -16.51
N LEU A 414 -18.54 -9.33 -16.88
CA LEU A 414 -17.10 -9.43 -16.75
C LEU A 414 -16.57 -8.94 -15.39
N ASP A 415 -17.41 -8.34 -14.54
CA ASP A 415 -17.03 -7.88 -13.22
C ASP A 415 -16.41 -9.02 -12.39
N ASN A 416 -15.17 -8.80 -11.91
CA ASN A 416 -14.39 -9.77 -11.14
C ASN A 416 -14.19 -11.12 -11.87
N GLN A 417 -14.19 -11.14 -13.19
CA GLN A 417 -13.94 -12.34 -13.98
C GLN A 417 -12.49 -12.35 -14.51
N LEU A 418 -11.90 -13.54 -14.49
CA LEU A 418 -10.67 -13.86 -15.23
C LEU A 418 -11.08 -14.24 -16.65
N ILE A 419 -10.69 -13.43 -17.62
CA ILE A 419 -11.02 -13.64 -19.02
C ILE A 419 -9.75 -13.68 -19.86
N ARG A 420 -9.79 -14.41 -20.97
CA ARG A 420 -8.68 -14.43 -21.94
C ARG A 420 -8.92 -13.35 -22.98
N VAL A 421 -7.92 -12.47 -23.14
CA VAL A 421 -7.98 -11.38 -24.12
C VAL A 421 -6.75 -11.34 -24.99
N ARG A 422 -6.92 -10.90 -26.23
CA ARG A 422 -5.82 -10.47 -27.11
C ARG A 422 -5.61 -8.98 -26.91
N MET A 423 -4.38 -8.59 -26.58
CA MET A 423 -3.99 -7.21 -26.37
C MET A 423 -3.76 -6.51 -27.70
N GLY A 424 -4.48 -5.43 -27.95
CA GLY A 424 -4.33 -4.54 -29.11
C GLY A 424 -3.40 -3.37 -28.82
N GLY A 425 -3.52 -2.30 -29.62
CA GLY A 425 -2.80 -1.05 -29.42
C GLY A 425 -3.24 -0.30 -28.16
N PHE A 426 -2.55 0.80 -27.87
CA PHE A 426 -2.92 1.67 -26.76
C PHE A 426 -4.33 2.26 -26.91
N ASN A 427 -4.97 2.50 -25.75
CA ASN A 427 -6.19 3.31 -25.69
C ASN A 427 -5.88 4.78 -26.01
N GLU A 428 -6.92 5.62 -26.15
CA GLU A 428 -6.77 7.04 -26.52
C GLU A 428 -5.91 7.85 -25.55
N GLU A 429 -5.95 7.48 -24.27
CA GLU A 429 -5.16 8.14 -23.23
C GLU A 429 -3.70 7.65 -23.16
N GLY A 430 -3.35 6.57 -23.87
CA GLY A 430 -2.02 5.95 -23.81
C GLY A 430 -1.70 5.26 -22.46
N THR A 431 -2.73 4.92 -21.67
CA THR A 431 -2.57 4.42 -20.31
C THR A 431 -2.90 2.93 -20.14
N ALA A 432 -3.47 2.30 -21.17
CA ALA A 432 -3.84 0.89 -21.20
C ALA A 432 -3.76 0.34 -22.61
N LEU A 433 -3.69 -0.97 -22.77
CA LEU A 433 -3.88 -1.64 -24.04
C LEU A 433 -5.36 -1.99 -24.24
N LYS A 434 -5.88 -1.84 -25.44
CA LYS A 434 -7.24 -2.29 -25.76
C LYS A 434 -7.29 -3.82 -25.78
N GLY A 435 -8.29 -4.41 -25.16
CA GLY A 435 -8.49 -5.85 -25.12
C GLY A 435 -9.64 -6.31 -26.00
N VAL A 436 -9.48 -7.47 -26.63
CA VAL A 436 -10.54 -8.18 -27.35
C VAL A 436 -10.66 -9.59 -26.81
N LEU A 437 -11.87 -10.03 -26.45
CA LEU A 437 -12.14 -11.40 -26.01
C LEU A 437 -11.68 -12.43 -27.05
N VAL A 438 -11.09 -13.54 -26.57
CA VAL A 438 -10.62 -14.65 -27.41
C VAL A 438 -11.44 -15.90 -27.14
#